data_7e9cc536f5b25ddd4542f82e5893e5ff
#
_entry.id   7e9cc536f5b25ddd4542f82e5893e5ff
#
_cell.length_a   1.000
_cell.length_b   1.000
_cell.length_c   1.000
_cell.angle_alpha   90.00
_cell.angle_beta   90.00
_cell.angle_gamma   90.00
#
_symmetry.space_group_name_H-M   'P 1'
#
loop_
_entity.id
_entity.type
_entity.pdbx_description
1 polymer ?
#
loop_
_entity_poly.entity_id
_entity_poly.type
_entity_poly.pdbx_seq_one_letter_code
_entity_poly.pdbx_strand_id
1 'polypeptide(L)'
;MELNKLATVKTGLVLSRKEAKTTGESYEYHQLNLKAVNDDGNINMDETVMFYASEELSPNYLTQVGDIVVKTSEPYTATYITKEYSGLVIPSHFVVVRVDKEKVLPRYIAWYLNKESIKKAFRMSCTGMLKQIKPTMVGETKIKLLTIERQRQVVELYDISRQEITLLEKQIRQKKNYYKALINKVNRM
;
A
#
# COMPACT_ATOMS: atom_id res chain seq x y z
N MET A 1 5.21 -19.21 -10.17
CA MET A 1 4.51 -18.61 -11.33
C MET A 1 4.78 -17.10 -11.28
N GLU A 2 4.92 -16.42 -12.40
CA GLU A 2 5.06 -14.97 -12.44
C GLU A 2 3.74 -14.28 -12.12
N LEU A 3 3.79 -13.15 -11.42
CA LEU A 3 2.59 -12.43 -11.00
C LEU A 3 1.75 -11.92 -12.17
N ASN A 4 2.37 -11.53 -13.29
CA ASN A 4 1.66 -11.10 -14.51
C ASN A 4 0.74 -12.17 -15.13
N LYS A 5 0.92 -13.46 -14.78
CA LYS A 5 0.03 -14.55 -15.17
C LYS A 5 -1.20 -14.69 -14.26
N LEU A 6 -1.18 -14.00 -13.11
CA LEU A 6 -2.22 -14.02 -12.08
C LEU A 6 -2.91 -12.65 -11.90
N ALA A 7 -2.35 -11.58 -12.47
CA ALA A 7 -2.79 -10.23 -12.22
C ALA A 7 -2.48 -9.30 -13.40
N THR A 8 -3.26 -8.24 -13.51
CA THR A 8 -2.88 -7.06 -14.30
C THR A 8 -2.02 -6.14 -13.43
N VAL A 9 -0.88 -5.70 -13.96
CA VAL A 9 0.06 -4.82 -13.26
C VAL A 9 0.25 -3.54 -14.06
N LYS A 10 -0.07 -2.39 -13.48
CA LYS A 10 -0.05 -1.08 -14.16
C LYS A 10 0.56 0.01 -13.29
N THR A 11 1.06 1.07 -13.91
CA THR A 11 1.42 2.33 -13.22
C THR A 11 0.16 3.13 -12.91
N GLY A 12 0.16 3.86 -11.79
CA GLY A 12 -0.86 4.85 -11.49
C GLY A 12 -0.85 6.05 -12.45
N LEU A 13 -1.69 7.02 -12.20
CA LEU A 13 -1.89 8.23 -13.02
C LEU A 13 -0.71 9.20 -12.89
N VAL A 14 -0.26 9.73 -14.02
CA VAL A 14 0.58 10.94 -14.04
C VAL A 14 -0.34 12.14 -13.81
N LEU A 15 -0.39 12.63 -12.57
CA LEU A 15 -1.36 13.61 -12.10
C LEU A 15 -1.43 14.87 -12.97
N SER A 16 -0.29 15.43 -13.37
CA SER A 16 -0.20 16.65 -14.19
C SER A 16 -0.93 16.57 -15.55
N ARG A 17 -1.26 15.35 -16.03
CA ARG A 17 -2.01 15.15 -17.27
C ARG A 17 -3.51 15.34 -17.10
N LYS A 18 -4.02 15.28 -15.88
CA LYS A 18 -5.45 15.31 -15.55
C LYS A 18 -5.79 16.36 -14.49
N GLU A 19 -4.82 17.15 -14.07
CA GLU A 19 -5.00 18.22 -13.10
C GLU A 19 -5.81 19.37 -13.72
N ALA A 20 -6.81 19.86 -12.99
CA ALA A 20 -7.62 21.00 -13.40
C ALA A 20 -6.77 22.27 -13.40
N LYS A 21 -6.87 23.05 -14.47
CA LYS A 21 -6.36 24.43 -14.50
C LYS A 21 -7.34 25.31 -13.72
N THR A 22 -6.85 26.31 -13.05
CA THR A 22 -7.52 27.19 -12.05
C THR A 22 -8.85 27.87 -12.50
N THR A 23 -9.31 27.68 -13.73
CA THR A 23 -10.41 28.45 -14.38
C THR A 23 -11.55 27.59 -14.93
N GLY A 24 -11.72 26.32 -14.52
CA GLY A 24 -12.74 25.43 -15.08
C GLY A 24 -13.49 24.61 -14.02
N GLU A 25 -14.54 23.92 -14.44
CA GLU A 25 -15.15 22.87 -13.65
C GLU A 25 -14.12 21.81 -13.30
N SER A 26 -14.14 21.32 -12.07
CA SER A 26 -13.20 20.31 -11.58
C SER A 26 -13.95 19.20 -10.84
N TYR A 27 -13.42 18.00 -10.97
CA TYR A 27 -13.86 16.82 -10.24
C TYR A 27 -12.96 16.62 -9.03
N GLU A 28 -13.55 16.53 -7.86
CA GLU A 28 -12.83 16.40 -6.59
C GLU A 28 -12.58 14.95 -6.23
N TYR A 29 -11.33 14.62 -5.91
CA TYR A 29 -10.91 13.29 -5.46
C TYR A 29 -9.93 13.42 -4.30
N HIS A 30 -9.88 12.39 -3.45
CA HIS A 30 -8.73 12.17 -2.58
C HIS A 30 -7.68 11.34 -3.34
N GLN A 31 -6.41 11.71 -3.20
CA GLN A 31 -5.31 10.94 -3.80
C GLN A 31 -4.41 10.32 -2.75
N LEU A 32 -3.90 9.14 -3.06
CA LEU A 32 -2.81 8.53 -2.31
C LEU A 32 -1.54 9.36 -2.48
N ASN A 33 -0.75 9.43 -1.41
CA ASN A 33 0.63 9.87 -1.48
C ASN A 33 1.54 8.90 -0.70
N LEU A 34 2.86 9.09 -0.80
CA LEU A 34 3.81 8.18 -0.16
C LEU A 34 3.73 8.20 1.38
N LYS A 35 3.28 9.31 1.99
CA LYS A 35 3.12 9.44 3.44
C LYS A 35 1.86 8.72 3.93
N ALA A 36 0.77 8.77 3.14
CA ALA A 36 -0.48 8.12 3.50
C ALA A 36 -0.33 6.60 3.65
N VAL A 37 0.56 5.99 2.87
CA VAL A 37 0.85 4.55 2.99
C VAL A 37 2.02 4.36 3.94
N ASN A 38 1.76 3.86 5.14
CA ASN A 38 2.83 3.56 6.11
C ASN A 38 3.58 2.26 5.78
N ASP A 39 4.64 1.97 6.53
CA ASP A 39 5.50 0.81 6.25
C ASP A 39 4.82 -0.52 6.53
N ASP A 40 3.78 -0.52 7.36
CA ASP A 40 2.95 -1.70 7.65
C ASP A 40 1.91 -1.99 6.55
N GLY A 41 1.81 -1.13 5.53
CA GLY A 41 0.84 -1.28 4.46
C GLY A 41 -0.59 -0.88 4.87
N ASN A 42 -0.75 -0.07 5.91
CA ASN A 42 -2.01 0.62 6.21
C ASN A 42 -2.04 1.98 5.52
N ILE A 43 -3.23 2.48 5.24
CA ILE A 43 -3.44 3.83 4.69
C ILE A 43 -3.95 4.72 5.82
N ASN A 44 -3.23 5.83 6.07
CA ASN A 44 -3.73 6.91 6.91
C ASN A 44 -4.50 7.89 6.04
N MET A 45 -5.82 7.94 6.20
CA MET A 45 -6.69 8.80 5.40
C MET A 45 -6.44 10.29 5.64
N ASP A 46 -6.00 10.67 6.85
CA ASP A 46 -5.67 12.07 7.19
C ASP A 46 -4.46 12.61 6.41
N GLU A 47 -3.63 11.71 5.89
CA GLU A 47 -2.46 12.07 5.07
C GLU A 47 -2.77 12.05 3.56
N THR A 48 -3.99 11.71 3.15
CA THR A 48 -4.41 11.83 1.74
C THR A 48 -4.54 13.30 1.36
N VAL A 49 -4.38 13.61 0.08
CA VAL A 49 -4.40 14.99 -0.41
C VAL A 49 -5.55 15.16 -1.40
N MET A 50 -6.21 16.30 -1.38
CA MET A 50 -7.22 16.63 -2.39
C MET A 50 -6.56 16.76 -3.77
N PHE A 51 -7.21 16.20 -4.78
CA PHE A 51 -6.84 16.29 -6.18
C PHE A 51 -8.03 16.77 -7.00
N TYR A 52 -7.83 17.81 -7.76
CA TYR A 52 -8.83 18.39 -8.63
C TYR A 52 -8.54 17.97 -10.07
N ALA A 53 -9.37 17.11 -10.63
CA ALA A 53 -9.22 16.63 -11.99
C ALA A 53 -10.00 17.50 -12.98
N SER A 54 -9.45 17.72 -14.18
CA SER A 54 -10.08 18.47 -15.28
C SER A 54 -11.22 17.70 -15.96
N GLU A 55 -11.35 16.41 -15.68
CA GLU A 55 -12.38 15.52 -16.22
C GLU A 55 -12.64 14.36 -15.24
N GLU A 56 -13.76 13.66 -15.40
CA GLU A 56 -14.03 12.46 -14.62
C GLU A 56 -12.96 11.40 -14.87
N LEU A 57 -12.37 10.89 -13.78
CA LEU A 57 -11.30 9.92 -13.88
C LEU A 57 -11.84 8.51 -14.16
N SER A 58 -11.20 7.84 -15.12
CA SER A 58 -11.48 6.43 -15.36
C SER A 58 -11.27 5.61 -14.08
N PRO A 59 -12.16 4.63 -13.77
CA PRO A 59 -12.02 3.71 -12.65
C PRO A 59 -10.65 2.99 -12.59
N ASN A 60 -9.92 2.95 -13.70
CA ASN A 60 -8.57 2.38 -13.74
C ASN A 60 -7.53 3.18 -12.94
N TYR A 61 -7.78 4.46 -12.70
CA TYR A 61 -6.91 5.33 -11.93
C TYR A 61 -7.34 5.48 -10.47
N LEU A 62 -8.47 4.86 -10.11
CA LEU A 62 -9.00 4.85 -8.76
C LEU A 62 -8.76 3.50 -8.10
N THR A 63 -8.51 3.52 -6.80
CA THR A 63 -8.42 2.29 -6.00
C THR A 63 -9.76 1.57 -5.99
N GLN A 64 -9.72 0.25 -6.15
CA GLN A 64 -10.88 -0.63 -6.06
C GLN A 64 -10.67 -1.68 -4.98
N VAL A 65 -11.75 -2.13 -4.36
CA VAL A 65 -11.68 -3.21 -3.35
C VAL A 65 -11.04 -4.46 -3.93
N GLY A 66 -9.96 -4.88 -3.31
CA GLY A 66 -9.16 -6.02 -3.77
C GLY A 66 -7.94 -5.64 -4.60
N ASP A 67 -7.75 -4.38 -4.95
CA ASP A 67 -6.49 -3.92 -5.53
C ASP A 67 -5.34 -4.07 -4.52
N ILE A 68 -4.13 -4.19 -5.03
CA ILE A 68 -2.92 -4.01 -4.25
C ILE A 68 -2.17 -2.84 -4.86
N VAL A 69 -1.86 -1.83 -4.06
CA VAL A 69 -1.01 -0.70 -4.45
C VAL A 69 0.37 -0.87 -3.85
N VAL A 70 1.40 -0.72 -4.67
CA VAL A 70 2.80 -0.92 -4.26
C VAL A 70 3.55 0.38 -4.45
N LYS A 71 4.22 0.88 -3.41
CA LYS A 71 5.12 2.03 -3.53
C LYS A 71 6.24 1.72 -4.52
N THR A 72 6.52 2.62 -5.44
CA THR A 72 7.64 2.43 -6.39
C THR A 72 9.00 2.65 -5.75
N SER A 73 9.07 3.40 -4.64
CA SER A 73 10.29 3.66 -3.86
C SER A 73 10.35 2.84 -2.58
N GLU A 74 11.52 2.73 -1.98
CA GLU A 74 11.67 2.08 -0.67
C GLU A 74 10.68 2.66 0.36
N PRO A 75 10.14 1.79 1.22
CA PRO A 75 10.43 0.37 1.41
C PRO A 75 9.61 -0.60 0.52
N TYR A 76 9.13 -0.15 -0.65
CA TYR A 76 8.33 -0.94 -1.62
C TYR A 76 7.09 -1.59 -1.00
N THR A 77 6.45 -0.90 -0.08
CA THR A 77 5.31 -1.43 0.65
C THR A 77 4.14 -1.71 -0.28
N ALA A 78 3.60 -2.91 -0.17
CA ALA A 78 2.38 -3.34 -0.85
C ALA A 78 1.19 -3.25 0.12
N THR A 79 0.14 -2.54 -0.28
CA THR A 79 -1.07 -2.31 0.52
C THR A 79 -2.28 -2.92 -0.16
N TYR A 80 -3.03 -3.72 0.57
CA TYR A 80 -4.32 -4.25 0.13
C TYR A 80 -5.41 -3.18 0.31
N ILE A 81 -6.21 -2.95 -0.72
CA ILE A 81 -7.29 -1.97 -0.70
C ILE A 81 -8.58 -2.61 -0.17
N THR A 82 -9.01 -2.13 0.98
CA THR A 82 -10.31 -2.45 1.61
C THR A 82 -11.41 -1.52 1.05
N LYS A 83 -12.65 -1.71 1.50
CA LYS A 83 -13.77 -0.84 1.13
C LYS A 83 -13.54 0.61 1.58
N GLU A 84 -12.89 0.81 2.72
CA GLU A 84 -12.57 2.12 3.30
C GLU A 84 -11.63 2.94 2.41
N TYR A 85 -10.72 2.28 1.68
CA TYR A 85 -9.69 2.89 0.84
C TYR A 85 -10.04 2.88 -0.65
N SER A 86 -11.30 2.59 -0.98
CA SER A 86 -11.78 2.59 -2.37
C SER A 86 -12.06 4.00 -2.87
N GLY A 87 -11.80 4.28 -4.14
CA GLY A 87 -12.08 5.58 -4.78
C GLY A 87 -10.94 6.60 -4.70
N LEU A 88 -9.79 6.26 -4.11
CA LEU A 88 -8.63 7.15 -4.06
C LEU A 88 -7.90 7.15 -5.42
N VAL A 89 -7.49 8.33 -5.89
CA VAL A 89 -6.62 8.45 -7.06
C VAL A 89 -5.27 7.82 -6.77
N ILE A 90 -4.77 7.03 -7.70
CA ILE A 90 -3.49 6.33 -7.58
C ILE A 90 -2.46 7.05 -8.45
N PRO A 91 -1.53 7.82 -7.87
CA PRO A 91 -0.47 8.49 -8.60
C PRO A 91 0.57 7.53 -9.19
N SER A 92 1.35 8.02 -10.17
CA SER A 92 2.36 7.24 -10.90
C SER A 92 3.53 6.70 -10.05
N HIS A 93 3.67 7.20 -8.81
CA HIS A 93 4.64 6.65 -7.86
C HIS A 93 4.12 5.42 -7.08
N PHE A 94 3.00 4.86 -7.56
CA PHE A 94 2.49 3.55 -7.16
C PHE A 94 2.31 2.64 -8.39
N VAL A 95 2.51 1.35 -8.16
CA VAL A 95 2.11 0.28 -9.06
C VAL A 95 0.82 -0.33 -8.55
N VAL A 96 -0.15 -0.51 -9.44
CA VAL A 96 -1.45 -1.16 -9.13
C VAL A 96 -1.41 -2.60 -9.62
N VAL A 97 -1.78 -3.52 -8.75
CA VAL A 97 -1.90 -4.95 -9.04
C VAL A 97 -3.35 -5.37 -8.82
N ARG A 98 -4.02 -5.81 -9.88
CA ARG A 98 -5.39 -6.37 -9.87
C ARG A 98 -5.34 -7.84 -10.19
N VAL A 99 -5.57 -8.67 -9.19
CA VAL A 99 -5.46 -10.12 -9.33
C VAL A 99 -6.74 -10.76 -9.85
N ASP A 100 -6.55 -11.87 -10.55
CA ASP A 100 -7.63 -12.82 -10.84
C ASP A 100 -8.01 -13.56 -9.54
N LYS A 101 -9.15 -13.17 -8.97
CA LYS A 101 -9.61 -13.65 -7.65
C LYS A 101 -9.99 -15.13 -7.63
N GLU A 102 -10.19 -15.74 -8.81
CA GLU A 102 -10.46 -17.17 -8.91
C GLU A 102 -9.19 -18.01 -8.71
N LYS A 103 -8.03 -17.43 -9.02
CA LYS A 103 -6.72 -18.10 -8.95
C LYS A 103 -5.95 -17.82 -7.67
N VAL A 104 -6.10 -16.61 -7.14
CA VAL A 104 -5.28 -16.16 -6.01
C VAL A 104 -5.98 -15.12 -5.16
N LEU A 105 -5.78 -15.17 -3.84
CA LEU A 105 -6.31 -14.16 -2.92
C LEU A 105 -5.50 -12.87 -3.00
N PRO A 106 -6.15 -11.69 -3.20
CA PRO A 106 -5.44 -10.40 -3.23
C PRO A 106 -4.60 -10.15 -1.98
N ARG A 107 -5.13 -10.47 -0.78
CA ARG A 107 -4.40 -10.32 0.50
C ARG A 107 -3.15 -11.20 0.57
N TYR A 108 -3.20 -12.41 -0.03
CA TYR A 108 -2.03 -13.27 -0.12
C TYR A 108 -0.92 -12.63 -0.98
N ILE A 109 -1.28 -12.00 -2.10
CA ILE A 109 -0.31 -11.29 -2.95
C ILE A 109 0.25 -10.07 -2.22
N ALA A 110 -0.58 -9.28 -1.52
CA ALA A 110 -0.09 -8.14 -0.72
C ALA A 110 0.92 -8.60 0.34
N TRP A 111 0.61 -9.67 1.09
CA TRP A 111 1.55 -10.30 2.02
C TRP A 111 2.82 -10.75 1.32
N TYR A 112 2.69 -11.44 0.17
CA TYR A 112 3.83 -12.01 -0.55
C TYR A 112 4.80 -10.92 -1.03
N LEU A 113 4.28 -9.82 -1.57
CA LEU A 113 5.08 -8.67 -2.03
C LEU A 113 5.78 -7.94 -0.86
N ASN A 114 5.21 -8.00 0.34
CA ASN A 114 5.82 -7.44 1.55
C ASN A 114 6.91 -8.32 2.18
N LYS A 115 7.16 -9.54 1.67
CA LYS A 115 8.24 -10.37 2.20
C LYS A 115 9.58 -9.69 2.00
N GLU A 116 10.44 -9.74 3.02
CA GLU A 116 11.77 -9.12 2.95
C GLU A 116 12.61 -9.65 1.79
N SER A 117 12.47 -10.93 1.43
CA SER A 117 13.14 -11.52 0.27
C SER A 117 12.74 -10.86 -1.05
N ILE A 118 11.47 -10.46 -1.20
CA ILE A 118 10.96 -9.78 -2.39
C ILE A 118 11.44 -8.32 -2.40
N LYS A 119 11.30 -7.62 -1.27
CA LYS A 119 11.81 -6.24 -1.12
C LYS A 119 13.32 -6.17 -1.39
N LYS A 120 14.08 -7.15 -0.90
CA LYS A 120 15.51 -7.27 -1.20
C LYS A 120 15.78 -7.47 -2.70
N ALA A 121 15.00 -8.33 -3.37
CA ALA A 121 15.12 -8.52 -4.81
C ALA A 121 14.83 -7.22 -5.58
N PHE A 122 13.81 -6.44 -5.18
CA PHE A 122 13.53 -5.13 -5.75
C PHE A 122 14.71 -4.17 -5.57
N ARG A 123 15.27 -4.06 -4.36
CA ARG A 123 16.47 -3.23 -4.10
C ARG A 123 17.63 -3.59 -5.00
N MET A 124 17.90 -4.88 -5.19
CA MET A 124 18.98 -5.36 -6.02
C MET A 124 18.75 -5.14 -7.52
N SER A 125 17.51 -5.15 -7.97
CA SER A 125 17.14 -4.95 -9.38
C SER A 125 17.05 -3.48 -9.78
N CYS A 126 16.94 -2.56 -8.80
CA CYS A 126 16.92 -1.12 -9.06
C CYS A 126 18.34 -0.61 -9.31
N THR A 127 18.61 -0.23 -10.55
CA THR A 127 19.86 0.45 -10.95
C THR A 127 19.60 1.95 -11.09
N GLY A 128 20.60 2.78 -10.70
CA GLY A 128 20.54 4.22 -10.85
C GLY A 128 20.18 4.98 -9.57
N MET A 129 20.15 6.32 -9.68
CA MET A 129 20.01 7.23 -8.54
C MET A 129 18.62 7.19 -7.88
N LEU A 130 17.56 6.90 -8.61
CA LEU A 130 16.16 6.99 -8.11
C LEU A 130 15.58 5.67 -7.62
N LYS A 131 16.31 4.59 -7.53
CA LYS A 131 15.90 3.27 -6.95
C LYS A 131 14.38 2.99 -6.97
N GLN A 132 13.73 3.19 -8.13
CA GLN A 132 12.29 2.97 -8.28
C GLN A 132 12.01 1.68 -9.05
N ILE A 133 11.07 0.88 -8.53
CA ILE A 133 10.58 -0.31 -9.24
C ILE A 133 9.61 0.09 -10.34
N LYS A 134 9.64 -0.69 -11.43
CA LYS A 134 8.72 -0.57 -12.56
C LYS A 134 7.60 -1.62 -12.47
N PRO A 135 6.45 -1.42 -13.11
CA PRO A 135 5.39 -2.43 -13.17
C PRO A 135 5.86 -3.79 -13.69
N THR A 136 6.78 -3.80 -14.65
CA THR A 136 7.37 -5.03 -15.18
C THR A 136 8.09 -5.84 -14.11
N MET A 137 8.87 -5.18 -13.24
CA MET A 137 9.59 -5.84 -12.14
C MET A 137 8.62 -6.46 -11.13
N VAL A 138 7.50 -5.77 -10.83
CA VAL A 138 6.44 -6.31 -9.98
C VAL A 138 5.76 -7.50 -10.66
N GLY A 139 5.44 -7.38 -11.95
CA GLY A 139 4.78 -8.43 -12.75
C GLY A 139 5.63 -9.69 -12.92
N GLU A 140 6.94 -9.56 -13.01
CA GLU A 140 7.91 -10.67 -13.12
C GLU A 140 8.21 -11.35 -11.78
N THR A 141 7.69 -10.83 -10.66
CA THR A 141 7.88 -11.42 -9.35
C THR A 141 7.37 -12.87 -9.34
N LYS A 142 8.24 -13.79 -8.99
CA LYS A 142 7.90 -15.23 -8.90
C LYS A 142 7.12 -15.50 -7.62
N ILE A 143 5.83 -15.81 -7.77
CA ILE A 143 4.91 -16.14 -6.67
C ILE A 143 4.88 -17.66 -6.48
N LYS A 144 5.03 -18.13 -5.24
CA LYS A 144 4.73 -19.52 -4.87
C LYS A 144 3.21 -19.63 -4.71
N LEU A 145 2.55 -20.17 -5.73
CA LEU A 145 1.10 -20.38 -5.70
C LEU A 145 0.79 -21.58 -4.78
N LEU A 146 0.06 -21.32 -3.70
CA LEU A 146 -0.48 -22.32 -2.78
C LEU A 146 -1.95 -22.62 -3.13
N THR A 147 -2.52 -23.67 -2.56
CA THR A 147 -3.98 -23.87 -2.61
C THR A 147 -4.70 -22.70 -1.91
N ILE A 148 -5.94 -22.42 -2.29
CA ILE A 148 -6.70 -21.29 -1.71
C ILE A 148 -6.83 -21.43 -0.19
N GLU A 149 -7.02 -22.65 0.32
CA GLU A 149 -7.09 -22.91 1.78
C GLU A 149 -5.78 -22.49 2.48
N ARG A 150 -4.65 -22.88 1.91
CA ARG A 150 -3.33 -22.51 2.46
C ARG A 150 -3.06 -21.01 2.33
N GLN A 151 -3.52 -20.37 1.24
CA GLN A 151 -3.43 -18.92 1.13
C GLN A 151 -4.25 -18.22 2.23
N ARG A 152 -5.48 -18.71 2.53
CA ARG A 152 -6.29 -18.20 3.65
C ARG A 152 -5.58 -18.34 4.98
N GLN A 153 -5.03 -19.50 5.28
CA GLN A 153 -4.27 -19.74 6.51
C GLN A 153 -3.09 -18.76 6.67
N VAL A 154 -2.33 -18.53 5.58
CA VAL A 154 -1.22 -17.57 5.60
C VAL A 154 -1.72 -16.16 5.88
N VAL A 155 -2.81 -15.72 5.22
CA VAL A 155 -3.40 -14.39 5.41
C VAL A 155 -3.90 -14.23 6.84
N GLU A 156 -4.63 -15.21 7.37
CA GLU A 156 -5.17 -15.18 8.72
C GLU A 156 -4.06 -15.08 9.78
N LEU A 157 -3.03 -15.91 9.69
CA LEU A 157 -1.87 -15.85 10.59
C LEU A 157 -1.15 -14.49 10.50
N TYR A 158 -1.01 -13.96 9.30
CA TYR A 158 -0.39 -12.66 9.10
C TYR A 158 -1.22 -11.53 9.72
N ASP A 159 -2.54 -11.56 9.51
CA ASP A 159 -3.45 -10.55 10.08
C ASP A 159 -3.46 -10.60 11.61
N ILE A 160 -3.50 -11.81 12.22
CA ILE A 160 -3.43 -12.00 13.68
C ILE A 160 -2.10 -11.45 14.21
N SER A 161 -0.98 -11.85 13.60
CA SER A 161 0.35 -11.36 13.99
C SER A 161 0.46 -9.84 13.95
N ARG A 162 -0.10 -9.20 12.91
CA ARG A 162 -0.11 -7.74 12.79
C ARG A 162 -0.95 -7.06 13.86
N GLN A 163 -2.14 -7.63 14.16
CA GLN A 163 -2.99 -7.12 15.23
C GLN A 163 -2.30 -7.21 16.58
N GLU A 164 -1.65 -8.34 16.87
CA GLU A 164 -0.89 -8.54 18.12
C GLU A 164 0.24 -7.52 18.25
N ILE A 165 1.06 -7.35 17.20
CA ILE A 165 2.16 -6.37 17.20
C ILE A 165 1.61 -4.96 17.45
N THR A 166 0.54 -4.55 16.76
CA THR A 166 -0.08 -3.22 16.93
C THR A 166 -0.56 -3.00 18.38
N LEU A 167 -1.16 -4.02 19.01
CA LEU A 167 -1.60 -3.95 20.40
C LEU A 167 -0.43 -3.83 21.38
N LEU A 168 0.65 -4.58 21.14
CA LEU A 168 1.86 -4.52 21.96
C LEU A 168 2.54 -3.14 21.84
N GLU A 169 2.64 -2.57 20.66
CA GLU A 169 3.20 -1.22 20.45
C GLU A 169 2.35 -0.15 21.14
N LYS A 170 1.02 -0.27 21.08
CA LYS A 170 0.11 0.61 21.83
C LYS A 170 0.33 0.49 23.33
N GLN A 171 0.48 -0.73 23.84
CA GLN A 171 0.73 -0.97 25.25
C GLN A 171 2.08 -0.40 25.69
N ILE A 172 3.13 -0.59 24.91
CA ILE A 172 4.46 -0.02 25.17
C ILE A 172 4.37 1.52 25.25
N ARG A 173 3.69 2.15 24.27
CA ARG A 173 3.51 3.61 24.27
C ARG A 173 2.75 4.11 25.49
N GLN A 174 1.67 3.41 25.90
CA GLN A 174 0.92 3.77 27.10
C GLN A 174 1.78 3.66 28.36
N LYS A 175 2.56 2.58 28.52
CA LYS A 175 3.48 2.43 29.66
C LYS A 175 4.56 3.50 29.68
N LYS A 176 5.16 3.84 28.54
CA LYS A 176 6.15 4.94 28.46
C LYS A 176 5.54 6.28 28.93
N ASN A 177 4.32 6.60 28.49
CA ASN A 177 3.63 7.83 28.89
C ASN A 177 3.29 7.83 30.40
N TYR A 178 2.80 6.69 30.91
CA TYR A 178 2.49 6.54 32.33
C TYR A 178 3.72 6.77 33.20
N TYR A 179 4.83 6.09 32.94
CA TYR A 179 6.05 6.26 33.72
C TYR A 179 6.65 7.67 33.60
N LYS A 180 6.58 8.27 32.42
CA LYS A 180 6.99 9.67 32.23
C LYS A 180 6.17 10.61 33.12
N ALA A 181 4.85 10.43 33.17
CA ALA A 181 3.97 11.23 34.02
C ALA A 181 4.26 10.99 35.51
N LEU A 182 4.48 9.74 35.91
CA LEU A 182 4.80 9.39 37.29
C LEU A 182 6.12 10.01 37.76
N ILE A 183 7.18 9.89 36.96
CA ILE A 183 8.50 10.49 37.25
C ILE A 183 8.38 12.01 37.37
N ASN A 184 7.65 12.66 36.45
CA ASN A 184 7.42 14.09 36.53
C ASN A 184 6.64 14.53 37.78
N LYS A 185 5.70 13.71 38.25
CA LYS A 185 4.96 13.94 39.49
C LYS A 185 5.88 13.87 40.69
N VAL A 186 6.73 12.85 40.80
CA VAL A 186 7.69 12.69 41.90
C VAL A 186 8.72 13.81 41.90
N ASN A 187 9.19 14.24 40.74
CA ASN A 187 10.21 15.30 40.61
C ASN A 187 9.69 16.73 40.93
N ARG A 188 8.36 16.90 41.07
CA ARG A 188 7.72 18.17 41.44
C ARG A 188 7.33 18.25 42.94
N MET A 189 7.52 17.17 43.66
CA MET A 189 7.36 17.09 45.13
C MET A 189 8.66 17.42 45.82
#